data_5e092bb5f5358417103218ada5207ee7
#
_entry.id   5e092bb5f5358417103218ada5207ee7
#
_cell.length_a   1.000
_cell.length_b   1.000
_cell.length_c   1.000
_cell.angle_alpha   90.00
_cell.angle_beta   90.00
_cell.angle_gamma   90.00
#
_symmetry.space_group_name_H-M   'P 1'
#
loop_
_entity.id
_entity.type
_entity.pdbx_description
1 polymer ?
#
loop_
_entity_poly.entity_id
_entity_poly.type
_entity_poly.pdbx_seq_one_letter_code
_entity_poly.pdbx_strand_id
1 'polypeptide(L)'
;MKPLVTALVALVLPLQPLFAAQPLQPSEEAAIDAAVTKSLKETGVPSAAIAVVRDGEIVLNRAWGKPSETLLQPDANLPYQIASNSKQFLAALLLLLEDDGKIDLDDKVSKWLPELPDGGKITVRQLLSHTSGLQDFWPQDYSFAAMERPVAPMDIVRRWGMKPLDYTPGTRWQYSNTGFVVAGLIAEKAGGAPLWDQLEARIFKPLGIHPFDIDETNGPRFPQGYHRNALGPVRVAQPAAKGWLWAAGELSMTAAELAKWDIARLNRTLLPREDWEEMERPVQLADGTWTTYGLGVSRTLVGGRWVVDHGGESVGFLSQNSVWVDDKIAIVVLTNGDFAGVQDKLTERIAEIVLPKAVQTNIGEVSRLDDVRTTLVKISGGKFDPALFTDNGRYYFNAQTLDDYRSSLRGLGPLKSVTATRPPRLRGGFVNRVFRLHYAKKALTLITYAEPGTKGRWEQFMITP
;
A
#
# COMPACT_ATOMS: atom_id res chain seq x y z
N MET A 1 -18.30 -32.12 61.79
CA MET A 1 -17.96 -31.94 60.39
C MET A 1 -18.74 -30.73 59.88
N LYS A 2 -18.10 -29.60 59.67
CA LYS A 2 -18.71 -28.39 59.06
C LYS A 2 -18.32 -28.35 57.58
N PRO A 3 -19.23 -28.07 56.65
CA PRO A 3 -18.89 -27.95 55.26
C PRO A 3 -18.19 -26.60 54.97
N LEU A 4 -17.07 -26.66 54.26
CA LEU A 4 -16.41 -25.49 53.66
C LEU A 4 -17.24 -25.03 52.46
N VAL A 5 -17.71 -23.78 52.47
CA VAL A 5 -18.31 -23.12 51.31
C VAL A 5 -17.19 -22.36 50.60
N THR A 6 -16.81 -22.84 49.41
CA THR A 6 -15.86 -22.15 48.56
C THR A 6 -16.63 -21.11 47.74
N ALA A 7 -16.40 -19.84 48.05
CA ALA A 7 -16.94 -18.73 47.26
C ALA A 7 -16.12 -18.54 45.96
N LEU A 8 -16.77 -18.73 44.83
CA LEU A 8 -16.22 -18.42 43.52
C LEU A 8 -16.34 -16.89 43.30
N VAL A 9 -15.24 -16.18 43.34
CA VAL A 9 -15.20 -14.75 42.97
C VAL A 9 -15.08 -14.69 41.46
N ALA A 10 -16.16 -14.33 40.77
CA ALA A 10 -16.14 -14.00 39.35
C ALA A 10 -15.45 -12.64 39.15
N LEU A 11 -14.29 -12.67 38.50
CA LEU A 11 -13.59 -11.46 38.08
C LEU A 11 -14.37 -10.86 36.90
N VAL A 12 -15.16 -9.82 37.15
CA VAL A 12 -15.80 -9.02 36.10
C VAL A 12 -14.71 -8.03 35.58
N LEU A 13 -14.09 -8.38 34.46
CA LEU A 13 -13.27 -7.44 33.71
C LEU A 13 -14.17 -6.31 33.19
N PRO A 14 -13.81 -5.04 33.40
CA PRO A 14 -14.59 -3.93 32.83
C PRO A 14 -14.52 -4.01 31.30
N LEU A 15 -15.67 -4.14 30.63
CA LEU A 15 -15.80 -3.86 29.22
C LEU A 15 -15.35 -2.42 28.99
N GLN A 16 -14.21 -2.25 28.29
CA GLN A 16 -13.85 -0.93 27.78
C GLN A 16 -14.97 -0.47 26.82
N PRO A 17 -15.45 0.77 26.93
CA PRO A 17 -16.43 1.26 25.97
C PRO A 17 -15.77 1.24 24.58
N LEU A 18 -16.38 0.51 23.62
CA LEU A 18 -16.11 0.71 22.21
C LEU A 18 -16.48 2.18 21.92
N PHE A 19 -15.49 3.02 21.74
CA PHE A 19 -15.74 4.36 21.20
C PHE A 19 -16.22 4.15 19.76
N ALA A 20 -17.45 4.54 19.47
CA ALA A 20 -17.96 4.58 18.10
C ALA A 20 -17.02 5.48 17.25
N ALA A 21 -16.80 5.06 16.01
CA ALA A 21 -15.96 5.83 15.09
C ALA A 21 -16.48 7.27 15.00
N GLN A 22 -15.57 8.24 15.03
CA GLN A 22 -15.98 9.63 14.86
C GLN A 22 -16.42 9.85 13.40
N PRO A 23 -17.66 10.32 13.18
CA PRO A 23 -18.13 10.65 11.84
C PRO A 23 -17.26 11.76 11.24
N LEU A 24 -17.27 11.87 9.91
CA LEU A 24 -16.64 13.01 9.25
C LEU A 24 -17.25 14.31 9.73
N GLN A 25 -16.44 15.32 9.94
CA GLN A 25 -16.93 16.67 10.22
C GLN A 25 -17.55 17.27 8.95
N PRO A 26 -18.54 18.13 9.05
CA PRO A 26 -19.14 18.79 7.87
C PRO A 26 -18.11 19.49 6.97
N SER A 27 -17.03 20.01 7.54
CA SER A 27 -15.91 20.61 6.79
C SER A 27 -15.06 19.58 6.04
N GLU A 28 -14.88 18.36 6.59
CA GLU A 28 -14.20 17.26 5.90
C GLU A 28 -15.04 16.77 4.73
N GLU A 29 -16.35 16.55 4.93
CA GLU A 29 -17.27 16.17 3.85
C GLU A 29 -17.30 17.20 2.72
N ALA A 30 -17.45 18.47 3.05
CA ALA A 30 -17.45 19.56 2.06
C ALA A 30 -16.12 19.64 1.29
N ALA A 31 -14.99 19.39 1.96
CA ALA A 31 -13.69 19.37 1.33
C ALA A 31 -13.52 18.18 0.37
N ILE A 32 -14.04 16.99 0.74
CA ILE A 32 -14.07 15.80 -0.13
C ILE A 32 -14.97 16.08 -1.34
N ASP A 33 -16.19 16.56 -1.15
CA ASP A 33 -17.11 16.90 -2.23
C ASP A 33 -16.50 17.89 -3.24
N ALA A 34 -15.85 18.93 -2.74
CA ALA A 34 -15.17 19.91 -3.57
C ALA A 34 -13.99 19.30 -4.36
N ALA A 35 -13.19 18.44 -3.70
CA ALA A 35 -12.05 17.77 -4.32
C ALA A 35 -12.49 16.83 -5.45
N VAL A 36 -13.51 16.01 -5.20
CA VAL A 36 -14.04 15.05 -6.20
C VAL A 36 -14.66 15.80 -7.37
N THR A 37 -15.57 16.75 -7.10
CA THR A 37 -16.24 17.53 -8.14
C THR A 37 -15.23 18.27 -9.03
N LYS A 38 -14.22 18.87 -8.42
CA LYS A 38 -13.13 19.55 -9.15
C LYS A 38 -12.35 18.57 -10.03
N SER A 39 -11.92 17.43 -9.47
CA SER A 39 -11.14 16.44 -10.20
C SER A 39 -11.89 15.86 -11.40
N LEU A 40 -13.15 15.48 -11.24
CA LEU A 40 -13.97 14.98 -12.33
C LEU A 40 -14.15 16.05 -13.44
N LYS A 41 -14.43 17.31 -13.05
CA LYS A 41 -14.58 18.41 -14.00
C LYS A 41 -13.30 18.72 -14.78
N GLU A 42 -12.15 18.73 -14.12
CA GLU A 42 -10.85 19.07 -14.74
C GLU A 42 -10.33 17.96 -15.65
N THR A 43 -10.58 16.70 -15.31
CA THR A 43 -10.06 15.54 -16.04
C THR A 43 -11.04 15.04 -17.11
N GLY A 44 -12.35 15.22 -16.86
CA GLY A 44 -13.41 14.65 -17.69
C GLY A 44 -13.67 13.18 -17.39
N VAL A 45 -13.13 12.60 -16.30
CA VAL A 45 -13.54 11.27 -15.81
C VAL A 45 -15.00 11.34 -15.39
N PRO A 46 -15.88 10.45 -15.94
CA PRO A 46 -17.31 10.66 -15.83
C PRO A 46 -17.88 10.47 -14.42
N SER A 47 -17.35 9.52 -13.63
CA SER A 47 -17.83 9.28 -12.28
C SER A 47 -16.76 8.70 -11.34
N ALA A 48 -17.02 8.84 -10.04
CA ALA A 48 -16.28 8.22 -8.96
C ALA A 48 -17.22 7.70 -7.87
N ALA A 49 -16.87 6.55 -7.27
CA ALA A 49 -17.50 6.04 -6.05
C ALA A 49 -16.39 5.90 -4.97
N ILE A 50 -16.66 6.40 -3.78
CA ILE A 50 -15.66 6.53 -2.71
C ILE A 50 -16.24 6.03 -1.39
N ALA A 51 -15.45 5.22 -0.67
CA ALA A 51 -15.70 4.91 0.72
C ALA A 51 -14.50 5.33 1.58
N VAL A 52 -14.78 5.82 2.78
CA VAL A 52 -13.78 6.13 3.80
C VAL A 52 -14.13 5.36 5.06
N VAL A 53 -13.16 4.65 5.60
CA VAL A 53 -13.25 3.95 6.88
C VAL A 53 -12.46 4.73 7.92
N ARG A 54 -13.01 4.85 9.12
CA ARG A 54 -12.34 5.38 10.31
C ARG A 54 -12.68 4.50 11.51
N ASP A 55 -11.67 4.05 12.24
CA ASP A 55 -11.82 3.20 13.43
C ASP A 55 -12.70 1.95 13.22
N GLY A 56 -12.65 1.34 12.03
CA GLY A 56 -13.38 0.13 11.68
C GLY A 56 -14.83 0.35 11.23
N GLU A 57 -15.28 1.58 11.02
CA GLU A 57 -16.60 1.92 10.49
C GLU A 57 -16.51 2.73 9.20
N ILE A 58 -17.46 2.52 8.28
CA ILE A 58 -17.56 3.32 7.05
C ILE A 58 -18.18 4.66 7.41
N VAL A 59 -17.40 5.73 7.38
CA VAL A 59 -17.83 7.11 7.71
C VAL A 59 -18.20 7.92 6.47
N LEU A 60 -17.87 7.46 5.27
CA LEU A 60 -18.32 7.98 3.99
C LEU A 60 -18.56 6.83 3.03
N ASN A 61 -19.71 6.82 2.36
CA ASN A 61 -20.00 6.02 1.17
C ASN A 61 -20.81 6.86 0.20
N ARG A 62 -20.16 7.35 -0.85
CA ARG A 62 -20.80 8.32 -1.77
C ARG A 62 -20.28 8.16 -3.19
N ALA A 63 -21.12 8.51 -4.16
CA ALA A 63 -20.76 8.55 -5.58
C ALA A 63 -21.01 9.93 -6.17
N TRP A 64 -20.28 10.26 -7.23
CA TRP A 64 -20.34 11.52 -7.98
C TRP A 64 -20.30 11.26 -9.47
N GLY A 65 -20.88 12.17 -10.23
CA GLY A 65 -20.82 12.18 -11.69
C GLY A 65 -21.84 11.25 -12.35
N LYS A 66 -21.55 10.80 -13.57
CA LYS A 66 -22.43 10.00 -14.45
C LYS A 66 -21.85 8.60 -14.66
N PRO A 67 -22.43 7.54 -14.07
CA PRO A 67 -21.86 6.20 -14.15
C PRO A 67 -21.86 5.58 -15.56
N SER A 68 -22.84 5.91 -16.40
CA SER A 68 -22.93 5.41 -17.78
C SER A 68 -23.81 6.31 -18.66
N GLU A 69 -23.93 5.98 -19.94
CA GLU A 69 -24.84 6.69 -20.85
C GLU A 69 -26.32 6.48 -20.50
N THR A 70 -26.64 5.43 -19.75
CA THR A 70 -28.00 5.09 -19.31
C THR A 70 -28.26 5.41 -17.84
N LEU A 71 -27.23 5.34 -16.99
CA LEU A 71 -27.28 5.67 -15.56
C LEU A 71 -26.77 7.09 -15.36
N LEU A 72 -27.69 8.05 -15.32
CA LEU A 72 -27.36 9.48 -15.33
C LEU A 72 -27.11 10.07 -13.94
N GLN A 73 -27.49 9.34 -12.89
CA GLN A 73 -27.34 9.80 -11.50
C GLN A 73 -26.29 8.95 -10.78
N PRO A 74 -25.45 9.56 -9.93
CA PRO A 74 -24.52 8.82 -9.12
C PRO A 74 -25.25 7.94 -8.10
N ASP A 75 -24.78 6.71 -7.93
CA ASP A 75 -25.28 5.77 -6.92
C ASP A 75 -24.10 5.01 -6.32
N ALA A 76 -23.93 5.11 -5.00
CA ALA A 76 -22.87 4.44 -4.26
C ALA A 76 -23.04 2.91 -4.19
N ASN A 77 -24.19 2.39 -4.57
CA ASN A 77 -24.48 0.96 -4.62
C ASN A 77 -24.13 0.31 -5.97
N LEU A 78 -23.64 1.09 -6.92
CA LEU A 78 -23.19 0.53 -8.20
C LEU A 78 -21.80 -0.11 -8.06
N PRO A 79 -21.63 -1.36 -8.50
CA PRO A 79 -20.33 -2.02 -8.52
C PRO A 79 -19.48 -1.47 -9.67
N TYR A 80 -18.25 -1.08 -9.37
CA TYR A 80 -17.22 -0.71 -10.33
C TYR A 80 -16.23 -1.87 -10.46
N GLN A 81 -15.58 -1.99 -11.61
CA GLN A 81 -14.51 -2.94 -11.81
C GLN A 81 -13.30 -2.53 -10.95
N ILE A 82 -12.93 -3.39 -9.97
CA ILE A 82 -11.80 -3.12 -9.08
C ILE A 82 -10.48 -3.68 -9.62
N ALA A 83 -10.57 -4.50 -10.68
CA ALA A 83 -9.42 -5.06 -11.40
C ALA A 83 -8.37 -5.66 -10.43
N SER A 84 -7.11 -5.24 -10.54
CA SER A 84 -6.00 -5.82 -9.77
C SER A 84 -6.14 -5.72 -8.24
N ASN A 85 -7.06 -4.93 -7.70
CA ASN A 85 -7.43 -5.04 -6.28
C ASN A 85 -7.94 -6.44 -5.91
N SER A 86 -8.42 -7.23 -6.90
CA SER A 86 -8.81 -8.63 -6.73
C SER A 86 -7.68 -9.54 -6.25
N LYS A 87 -6.42 -9.19 -6.53
CA LYS A 87 -5.24 -9.98 -6.17
C LYS A 87 -5.13 -10.23 -4.67
N GLN A 88 -5.58 -9.29 -3.86
CA GLN A 88 -5.60 -9.40 -2.41
C GLN A 88 -6.44 -10.60 -1.94
N PHE A 89 -7.57 -10.82 -2.59
CA PHE A 89 -8.50 -11.90 -2.24
C PHE A 89 -7.94 -13.27 -2.61
N LEU A 90 -7.27 -13.39 -3.77
CA LEU A 90 -6.58 -14.63 -4.14
C LEU A 90 -5.41 -14.94 -3.18
N ALA A 91 -4.63 -13.93 -2.80
CA ALA A 91 -3.54 -14.12 -1.84
C ALA A 91 -4.09 -14.59 -0.48
N ALA A 92 -5.17 -13.97 0.01
CA ALA A 92 -5.85 -14.38 1.24
C ALA A 92 -6.43 -15.81 1.13
N LEU A 93 -7.01 -16.17 -0.01
CA LEU A 93 -7.51 -17.54 -0.22
C LEU A 93 -6.38 -18.57 -0.13
N LEU A 94 -5.22 -18.28 -0.72
CA LEU A 94 -4.07 -19.20 -0.67
C LEU A 94 -3.49 -19.33 0.74
N LEU A 95 -3.48 -18.26 1.54
CA LEU A 95 -3.12 -18.32 2.96
C LEU A 95 -4.12 -19.19 3.75
N LEU A 96 -5.43 -19.02 3.54
CA LEU A 96 -6.44 -19.87 4.15
C LEU A 96 -6.32 -21.35 3.74
N LEU A 97 -5.88 -21.64 2.52
CA LEU A 97 -5.61 -23.00 2.06
C LEU A 97 -4.32 -23.57 2.69
N GLU A 98 -3.35 -22.71 2.98
CA GLU A 98 -2.12 -23.07 3.71
C GLU A 98 -2.45 -23.42 5.16
N ASP A 99 -3.28 -22.64 5.85
CA ASP A 99 -3.79 -22.95 7.19
C ASP A 99 -4.53 -24.28 7.27
N ASP A 100 -5.28 -24.63 6.22
CA ASP A 100 -5.93 -25.93 6.10
C ASP A 100 -4.95 -27.08 5.82
N GLY A 101 -3.67 -26.82 5.61
CA GLY A 101 -2.65 -27.81 5.22
C GLY A 101 -2.83 -28.35 3.79
N LYS A 102 -3.57 -27.65 2.93
CA LYS A 102 -3.82 -28.07 1.55
C LYS A 102 -2.73 -27.63 0.59
N ILE A 103 -1.97 -26.62 0.92
CA ILE A 103 -0.86 -26.07 0.16
C ILE A 103 0.20 -25.54 1.14
N ASP A 104 1.42 -25.38 0.65
CA ASP A 104 2.49 -24.60 1.28
C ASP A 104 2.86 -23.52 0.27
N LEU A 105 2.90 -22.25 0.67
CA LEU A 105 3.27 -21.17 -0.24
C LEU A 105 4.70 -21.31 -0.78
N ASP A 106 5.54 -22.08 -0.13
CA ASP A 106 6.87 -22.41 -0.61
C ASP A 106 6.92 -23.68 -1.49
N ASP A 107 5.76 -24.34 -1.72
CA ASP A 107 5.62 -25.40 -2.72
C ASP A 107 6.07 -24.92 -4.09
N LYS A 108 6.76 -25.81 -4.81
CA LYS A 108 7.11 -25.56 -6.21
C LYS A 108 5.86 -25.62 -7.08
N VAL A 109 5.75 -24.68 -8.00
CA VAL A 109 4.62 -24.61 -8.95
C VAL A 109 4.45 -25.92 -9.73
N SER A 110 5.55 -26.63 -10.04
CA SER A 110 5.51 -27.92 -10.71
C SER A 110 4.78 -29.04 -9.94
N LYS A 111 4.61 -28.93 -8.62
CA LYS A 111 3.76 -29.82 -7.82
C LYS A 111 2.30 -29.77 -8.27
N TRP A 112 1.86 -28.60 -8.66
CA TRP A 112 0.48 -28.30 -9.03
C TRP A 112 0.25 -28.25 -10.53
N LEU A 113 1.21 -27.69 -11.28
CA LEU A 113 1.21 -27.49 -12.74
C LEU A 113 2.51 -28.08 -13.34
N PRO A 114 2.63 -29.41 -13.43
CA PRO A 114 3.85 -30.07 -13.91
C PRO A 114 4.17 -29.75 -15.37
N GLU A 115 3.18 -29.29 -16.13
CA GLU A 115 3.33 -28.86 -17.52
C GLU A 115 4.06 -27.52 -17.68
N LEU A 116 4.22 -26.71 -16.60
CA LEU A 116 4.94 -25.43 -16.65
C LEU A 116 6.46 -25.68 -16.68
N PRO A 117 7.20 -25.31 -17.74
CA PRO A 117 8.60 -25.73 -17.92
C PRO A 117 9.53 -25.32 -16.78
N ASP A 118 9.36 -24.10 -16.24
CA ASP A 118 10.17 -23.59 -15.13
C ASP A 118 9.46 -23.70 -13.77
N GLY A 119 8.36 -24.44 -13.69
CA GLY A 119 7.57 -24.60 -12.46
C GLY A 119 8.37 -25.17 -11.27
N GLY A 120 9.40 -25.95 -11.53
CA GLY A 120 10.31 -26.47 -10.50
C GLY A 120 11.25 -25.42 -9.88
N LYS A 121 11.36 -24.24 -10.48
CA LYS A 121 12.20 -23.14 -9.98
C LYS A 121 11.38 -22.11 -9.19
N ILE A 122 10.08 -22.02 -9.45
CA ILE A 122 9.16 -20.99 -8.93
C ILE A 122 8.41 -21.57 -7.73
N THR A 123 8.19 -20.75 -6.69
CA THR A 123 7.27 -21.07 -5.59
C THR A 123 5.93 -20.33 -5.75
N VAL A 124 4.87 -20.80 -5.07
CA VAL A 124 3.58 -20.12 -5.04
C VAL A 124 3.72 -18.72 -4.46
N ARG A 125 4.50 -18.56 -3.39
CA ARG A 125 4.87 -17.27 -2.79
C ARG A 125 5.45 -16.29 -3.82
N GLN A 126 6.30 -16.77 -4.69
CA GLN A 126 6.92 -15.93 -5.74
C GLN A 126 5.92 -15.50 -6.84
N LEU A 127 4.84 -16.25 -7.06
CA LEU A 127 3.74 -15.82 -7.92
C LEU A 127 3.01 -14.62 -7.29
N LEU A 128 2.63 -14.74 -6.01
CA LEU A 128 1.87 -13.73 -5.28
C LEU A 128 2.66 -12.45 -5.00
N SER A 129 3.98 -12.53 -4.96
CA SER A 129 4.87 -11.40 -4.70
C SER A 129 5.50 -10.77 -5.96
N HIS A 130 5.12 -11.23 -7.15
CA HIS A 130 5.69 -10.76 -8.42
C HIS A 130 7.21 -10.94 -8.54
N THR A 131 7.75 -12.02 -7.96
CA THR A 131 9.18 -12.36 -8.01
C THR A 131 9.44 -13.67 -8.76
N SER A 132 8.46 -14.19 -9.49
CA SER A 132 8.52 -15.46 -10.22
C SER A 132 9.37 -15.43 -11.49
N GLY A 133 9.49 -14.28 -12.15
CA GLY A 133 10.11 -14.14 -13.46
C GLY A 133 9.19 -14.52 -14.64
N LEU A 134 7.94 -14.92 -14.39
CA LEU A 134 6.97 -15.19 -15.46
C LEU A 134 6.64 -13.91 -16.24
N GLN A 135 6.69 -14.00 -17.56
CA GLN A 135 6.34 -12.89 -18.44
C GLN A 135 4.89 -12.47 -18.24
N ASP A 136 4.65 -11.15 -18.15
CA ASP A 136 3.30 -10.63 -18.08
C ASP A 136 2.58 -10.77 -19.43
N PHE A 137 1.31 -11.19 -19.39
CA PHE A 137 0.50 -11.24 -20.61
C PHE A 137 -0.07 -9.88 -21.01
N TRP A 138 -0.12 -8.93 -20.08
CA TRP A 138 -0.67 -7.59 -20.30
C TRP A 138 0.24 -6.51 -19.72
N PRO A 139 1.43 -6.25 -20.33
CA PRO A 139 2.40 -5.29 -19.84
C PRO A 139 2.13 -3.84 -20.27
N GLN A 140 1.19 -3.60 -21.18
CA GLN A 140 0.81 -2.28 -21.69
C GLN A 140 -0.55 -1.83 -21.15
N ASP A 141 -0.76 -0.51 -21.03
CA ASP A 141 -1.98 0.11 -20.49
C ASP A 141 -3.14 0.19 -21.50
N TYR A 142 -3.20 -0.72 -22.47
CA TYR A 142 -4.29 -0.80 -23.46
C TYR A 142 -4.54 -2.23 -23.90
N SER A 143 -5.78 -2.50 -24.34
CA SER A 143 -6.17 -3.81 -24.86
C SER A 143 -5.47 -4.11 -26.18
N PHE A 144 -5.16 -5.36 -26.42
CA PHE A 144 -4.58 -5.84 -27.69
C PHE A 144 -5.55 -6.76 -28.41
N ALA A 145 -5.34 -6.96 -29.71
CA ALA A 145 -6.29 -7.62 -30.61
C ALA A 145 -6.80 -9.02 -30.12
N ALA A 146 -5.99 -9.78 -29.39
CA ALA A 146 -6.46 -11.06 -28.86
C ALA A 146 -7.56 -10.90 -27.79
N MET A 147 -7.61 -9.75 -27.11
CA MET A 147 -8.61 -9.46 -26.07
C MET A 147 -10.02 -9.19 -26.61
N GLU A 148 -10.19 -9.14 -27.93
CA GLU A 148 -11.50 -9.11 -28.56
C GLU A 148 -12.21 -10.49 -28.51
N ARG A 149 -11.51 -11.54 -28.12
CA ARG A 149 -12.05 -12.92 -28.06
C ARG A 149 -11.88 -13.48 -26.65
N PRO A 150 -12.83 -14.29 -26.17
CA PRO A 150 -12.71 -14.98 -24.90
C PRO A 150 -11.47 -15.85 -24.82
N VAL A 151 -10.94 -16.00 -23.62
CA VAL A 151 -9.75 -16.83 -23.34
C VAL A 151 -10.00 -17.69 -22.10
N ALA A 152 -9.49 -18.94 -22.10
CA ALA A 152 -9.45 -19.75 -20.90
C ALA A 152 -8.14 -19.46 -20.12
N PRO A 153 -8.14 -19.54 -18.77
CA PRO A 153 -6.95 -19.28 -17.97
C PRO A 153 -5.74 -20.10 -18.42
N MET A 154 -5.94 -21.37 -18.75
CA MET A 154 -4.87 -22.24 -19.20
C MET A 154 -4.27 -21.84 -20.57
N ASP A 155 -5.03 -21.13 -21.41
CA ASP A 155 -4.52 -20.61 -22.69
C ASP A 155 -3.60 -19.41 -22.49
N ILE A 156 -3.87 -18.58 -21.47
CA ILE A 156 -2.95 -17.54 -21.03
C ILE A 156 -1.62 -18.18 -20.57
N VAL A 157 -1.69 -19.21 -19.73
CA VAL A 157 -0.50 -19.95 -19.28
C VAL A 157 0.27 -20.55 -20.44
N ARG A 158 -0.41 -21.23 -21.37
CA ARG A 158 0.22 -21.82 -22.58
C ARG A 158 0.93 -20.78 -23.44
N ARG A 159 0.36 -19.58 -23.56
CA ARG A 159 0.89 -18.53 -24.44
C ARG A 159 2.00 -17.71 -23.81
N TRP A 160 1.95 -17.45 -22.52
CA TRP A 160 2.91 -16.58 -21.82
C TRP A 160 3.66 -17.28 -20.70
N GLY A 161 3.01 -18.12 -19.91
CA GLY A 161 3.63 -18.84 -18.81
C GLY A 161 4.66 -19.87 -19.25
N MET A 162 4.52 -20.42 -20.47
CA MET A 162 5.49 -21.38 -21.03
C MET A 162 6.67 -20.74 -21.75
N LYS A 163 6.75 -19.41 -21.81
CA LYS A 163 7.91 -18.70 -22.33
C LYS A 163 9.06 -18.74 -21.33
N PRO A 164 10.30 -18.52 -21.80
CA PRO A 164 11.44 -18.37 -20.89
C PRO A 164 11.18 -17.29 -19.84
N LEU A 165 11.65 -17.51 -18.63
CA LEU A 165 11.56 -16.52 -17.57
C LEU A 165 12.36 -15.27 -17.93
N ASP A 166 11.84 -14.08 -17.57
CA ASP A 166 12.53 -12.80 -17.77
C ASP A 166 13.78 -12.70 -16.86
N TYR A 167 13.78 -13.40 -15.73
CA TYR A 167 14.89 -13.47 -14.77
C TYR A 167 14.74 -14.69 -13.86
N THR A 168 15.80 -15.01 -13.14
CA THR A 168 15.80 -16.10 -12.14
C THR A 168 14.84 -15.76 -10.99
N PRO A 169 13.91 -16.67 -10.62
CA PRO A 169 12.97 -16.44 -9.54
C PRO A 169 13.63 -15.95 -8.24
N GLY A 170 13.02 -14.96 -7.61
CA GLY A 170 13.52 -14.34 -6.37
C GLY A 170 14.64 -13.31 -6.55
N THR A 171 15.16 -13.07 -7.76
CA THR A 171 16.27 -12.13 -7.98
C THR A 171 15.82 -10.72 -8.34
N ARG A 172 14.59 -10.57 -8.83
CA ARG A 172 13.99 -9.28 -9.23
C ARG A 172 12.52 -9.26 -8.91
N TRP A 173 11.98 -8.07 -8.83
CA TRP A 173 10.55 -7.82 -8.80
C TRP A 173 10.08 -7.31 -10.17
N GLN A 174 9.04 -7.93 -10.71
CA GLN A 174 8.38 -7.50 -11.94
C GLN A 174 6.93 -7.95 -11.90
N TYR A 175 6.02 -6.99 -12.01
CA TYR A 175 4.60 -7.27 -12.01
C TYR A 175 4.22 -8.29 -13.10
N SER A 176 3.42 -9.29 -12.75
CA SER A 176 2.99 -10.32 -13.69
C SER A 176 1.57 -10.79 -13.40
N ASN A 177 0.63 -10.42 -14.26
CA ASN A 177 -0.73 -10.96 -14.24
C ASN A 177 -0.73 -12.46 -14.56
N THR A 178 0.17 -12.93 -15.43
CA THR A 178 0.36 -14.36 -15.70
C THR A 178 0.66 -15.14 -14.42
N GLY A 179 1.46 -14.58 -13.51
CA GLY A 179 1.75 -15.18 -12.21
C GLY A 179 0.48 -15.40 -11.38
N PHE A 180 -0.43 -14.44 -11.38
CA PHE A 180 -1.72 -14.55 -10.67
C PHE A 180 -2.68 -15.52 -11.35
N VAL A 181 -2.68 -15.63 -12.68
CA VAL A 181 -3.44 -16.68 -13.38
C VAL A 181 -2.93 -18.07 -12.99
N VAL A 182 -1.61 -18.26 -12.92
CA VAL A 182 -1.01 -19.52 -12.43
C VAL A 182 -1.40 -19.79 -10.99
N ALA A 183 -1.34 -18.78 -10.11
CA ALA A 183 -1.74 -18.90 -8.70
C ALA A 183 -3.23 -19.27 -8.54
N GLY A 184 -4.11 -18.71 -9.37
CA GLY A 184 -5.54 -19.07 -9.38
C GLY A 184 -5.78 -20.53 -9.77
N LEU A 185 -5.11 -21.04 -10.81
CA LEU A 185 -5.18 -22.45 -11.18
C LEU A 185 -4.68 -23.39 -10.07
N ILE A 186 -3.65 -22.95 -9.32
CA ILE A 186 -3.16 -23.67 -8.14
C ILE A 186 -4.20 -23.65 -7.03
N ALA A 187 -4.85 -22.52 -6.77
CA ALA A 187 -5.91 -22.42 -5.76
C ALA A 187 -7.08 -23.36 -6.07
N GLU A 188 -7.50 -23.47 -7.35
CA GLU A 188 -8.53 -24.43 -7.76
C GLU A 188 -8.12 -25.87 -7.48
N LYS A 189 -6.89 -26.25 -7.82
CA LYS A 189 -6.39 -27.62 -7.60
C LYS A 189 -6.21 -27.93 -6.10
N ALA A 190 -5.67 -27.01 -5.32
CA ALA A 190 -5.45 -27.18 -3.89
C ALA A 190 -6.76 -27.20 -3.10
N GLY A 191 -7.69 -26.32 -3.43
CA GLY A 191 -8.99 -26.24 -2.78
C GLY A 191 -10.02 -27.25 -3.29
N GLY A 192 -9.84 -27.80 -4.51
CA GLY A 192 -10.73 -28.81 -5.10
C GLY A 192 -12.06 -28.25 -5.60
N ALA A 193 -12.16 -26.95 -5.84
CA ALA A 193 -13.37 -26.27 -6.34
C ALA A 193 -12.99 -25.08 -7.23
N PRO A 194 -13.92 -24.56 -8.09
CA PRO A 194 -13.70 -23.35 -8.86
C PRO A 194 -13.25 -22.18 -7.98
N LEU A 195 -12.39 -21.31 -8.52
CA LEU A 195 -11.84 -20.17 -7.79
C LEU A 195 -12.92 -19.28 -7.17
N TRP A 196 -13.96 -18.96 -7.98
CA TRP A 196 -15.09 -18.15 -7.52
C TRP A 196 -15.79 -18.75 -6.31
N ASP A 197 -16.13 -20.05 -6.36
CA ASP A 197 -16.84 -20.75 -5.30
C ASP A 197 -16.04 -20.73 -3.97
N GLN A 198 -14.71 -20.86 -4.07
CA GLN A 198 -13.82 -20.79 -2.92
C GLN A 198 -13.76 -19.38 -2.32
N LEU A 199 -13.63 -18.34 -3.18
CA LEU A 199 -13.64 -16.94 -2.75
C LEU A 199 -14.97 -16.58 -2.10
N GLU A 200 -16.10 -16.99 -2.71
CA GLU A 200 -17.42 -16.75 -2.16
C GLU A 200 -17.59 -17.41 -0.77
N ALA A 201 -17.27 -18.69 -0.67
CA ALA A 201 -17.47 -19.44 0.56
C ALA A 201 -16.56 -18.98 1.72
N ARG A 202 -15.30 -18.65 1.40
CA ARG A 202 -14.27 -18.42 2.41
C ARG A 202 -14.02 -16.95 2.74
N ILE A 203 -14.36 -16.05 1.84
CA ILE A 203 -14.07 -14.62 1.99
C ILE A 203 -15.33 -13.79 1.87
N PHE A 204 -16.05 -13.86 0.76
CA PHE A 204 -17.13 -12.92 0.48
C PHE A 204 -18.31 -13.12 1.44
N LYS A 205 -18.78 -14.35 1.57
CA LYS A 205 -19.89 -14.66 2.47
C LYS A 205 -19.60 -14.37 3.95
N PRO A 206 -18.43 -14.74 4.53
CA PRO A 206 -18.08 -14.36 5.89
C PRO A 206 -18.03 -12.85 6.13
N LEU A 207 -17.63 -12.04 5.14
CA LEU A 207 -17.57 -10.59 5.23
C LEU A 207 -18.86 -9.88 4.83
N GLY A 208 -19.87 -10.61 4.35
CA GLY A 208 -21.12 -10.03 3.85
C GLY A 208 -20.89 -9.08 2.68
N ILE A 209 -20.00 -9.44 1.75
CA ILE A 209 -19.77 -8.77 0.47
C ILE A 209 -20.31 -9.64 -0.67
N HIS A 210 -20.80 -8.98 -1.73
CA HIS A 210 -21.48 -9.62 -2.85
C HIS A 210 -20.93 -9.08 -4.17
N PRO A 211 -19.68 -9.40 -4.51
CA PRO A 211 -19.07 -8.91 -5.75
C PRO A 211 -19.70 -9.58 -6.97
N PHE A 212 -19.47 -8.98 -8.12
CA PHE A 212 -19.78 -9.55 -9.41
C PHE A 212 -18.48 -9.98 -10.11
N ASP A 213 -18.58 -11.02 -10.95
CA ASP A 213 -17.55 -11.26 -11.95
C ASP A 213 -17.49 -10.04 -12.88
N ILE A 214 -16.29 -9.58 -13.18
CA ILE A 214 -16.07 -8.41 -14.03
C ILE A 214 -16.76 -8.55 -15.41
N ASP A 215 -16.83 -9.76 -15.94
CA ASP A 215 -17.46 -10.06 -17.22
C ASP A 215 -18.99 -9.89 -17.17
N GLU A 216 -19.61 -9.95 -16.00
CA GLU A 216 -21.06 -9.75 -15.81
C GLU A 216 -21.41 -8.26 -15.73
N THR A 217 -20.45 -7.38 -15.45
CA THR A 217 -20.68 -5.94 -15.26
C THR A 217 -20.53 -5.11 -16.54
N ASN A 218 -20.37 -5.75 -17.69
CA ASN A 218 -20.29 -5.09 -19.00
C ASN A 218 -21.66 -4.77 -19.63
N GLY A 219 -22.68 -4.52 -18.83
CA GLY A 219 -24.06 -4.30 -19.28
C GLY A 219 -24.62 -2.93 -18.92
N PRO A 220 -25.80 -2.56 -19.47
CA PRO A 220 -26.39 -1.22 -19.32
C PRO A 220 -26.87 -0.90 -17.92
N ARG A 221 -26.92 -1.89 -17.01
CA ARG A 221 -27.30 -1.72 -15.60
C ARG A 221 -26.11 -1.40 -14.68
N PHE A 222 -24.91 -1.35 -15.24
CA PHE A 222 -23.67 -1.15 -14.52
C PHE A 222 -22.95 0.11 -15.01
N PRO A 223 -21.98 0.64 -14.26
CA PRO A 223 -21.10 1.70 -14.75
C PRO A 223 -20.41 1.28 -16.05
N GLN A 224 -20.36 2.19 -17.02
CA GLN A 224 -19.58 1.97 -18.24
C GLN A 224 -18.16 2.47 -18.05
N GLY A 225 -17.18 1.75 -18.62
CA GLY A 225 -15.80 2.19 -18.72
C GLY A 225 -15.62 3.26 -19.80
N TYR A 226 -14.73 4.20 -19.55
CA TYR A 226 -14.40 5.27 -20.50
C TYR A 226 -12.89 5.40 -20.67
N HIS A 227 -12.50 5.73 -21.89
CA HIS A 227 -11.11 6.01 -22.24
C HIS A 227 -10.94 7.35 -22.96
N ARG A 228 -9.70 7.79 -23.05
CA ARG A 228 -9.29 8.98 -23.80
C ARG A 228 -7.97 8.72 -24.51
N ASN A 229 -7.93 8.91 -25.82
CA ASN A 229 -6.70 8.85 -26.59
C ASN A 229 -6.07 10.25 -26.63
N ALA A 230 -4.88 10.41 -26.07
CA ALA A 230 -4.18 11.68 -25.93
C ALA A 230 -5.06 12.79 -25.33
N LEU A 231 -5.30 13.88 -26.04
CA LEU A 231 -6.15 15.00 -25.62
C LEU A 231 -7.52 15.00 -26.34
N GLY A 232 -7.89 13.89 -26.93
CA GLY A 232 -9.17 13.72 -27.63
C GLY A 232 -10.38 13.69 -26.67
N PRO A 233 -11.57 13.54 -27.22
CA PRO A 233 -12.78 13.42 -26.40
C PRO A 233 -12.81 12.09 -25.63
N VAL A 234 -13.46 12.10 -24.47
CA VAL A 234 -13.77 10.92 -23.69
C VAL A 234 -14.79 10.07 -24.46
N ARG A 235 -14.57 8.77 -24.52
CA ARG A 235 -15.41 7.79 -25.23
C ARG A 235 -15.65 6.57 -24.36
N VAL A 236 -16.78 5.89 -24.59
CA VAL A 236 -17.03 4.59 -24.00
C VAL A 236 -15.93 3.62 -24.45
N ALA A 237 -15.32 2.96 -23.50
CA ALA A 237 -14.31 1.94 -23.76
C ALA A 237 -14.96 0.61 -24.15
N GLN A 238 -14.34 -0.11 -25.07
CA GLN A 238 -14.76 -1.46 -25.42
C GLN A 238 -14.11 -2.42 -24.41
N PRO A 239 -14.89 -3.14 -23.57
CA PRO A 239 -14.31 -4.04 -22.57
C PRO A 239 -13.55 -5.19 -23.23
N ALA A 240 -12.59 -5.76 -22.52
CA ALA A 240 -11.98 -7.02 -22.92
C ALA A 240 -13.03 -8.14 -22.95
N ALA A 241 -12.86 -9.10 -23.84
CA ALA A 241 -13.70 -10.28 -23.87
C ALA A 241 -13.48 -11.16 -22.63
N LYS A 242 -14.42 -12.06 -22.38
CA LYS A 242 -14.46 -12.91 -21.17
C LYS A 242 -13.16 -13.66 -20.90
N GLY A 243 -12.77 -13.69 -19.63
CA GLY A 243 -11.71 -14.53 -19.05
C GLY A 243 -10.32 -13.91 -19.01
N TRP A 244 -10.09 -12.72 -19.60
CA TRP A 244 -8.75 -12.12 -19.63
C TRP A 244 -8.27 -11.64 -18.25
N LEU A 245 -9.16 -11.22 -17.40
CA LEU A 245 -8.80 -10.71 -16.05
C LEU A 245 -8.85 -11.80 -14.97
N TRP A 246 -9.71 -12.78 -15.09
CA TRP A 246 -9.91 -13.92 -14.20
C TRP A 246 -9.17 -13.75 -12.84
N ALA A 247 -8.35 -14.68 -12.38
CA ALA A 247 -7.64 -14.61 -11.08
C ALA A 247 -6.72 -13.38 -10.87
N ALA A 248 -6.42 -12.65 -11.95
CA ALA A 248 -5.60 -11.44 -11.89
C ALA A 248 -6.41 -10.15 -11.62
N GLY A 249 -7.75 -10.18 -11.79
CA GLY A 249 -8.52 -8.95 -11.69
C GLY A 249 -10.03 -9.09 -11.89
N GLU A 250 -10.63 -10.22 -11.53
CA GLU A 250 -12.00 -10.57 -11.94
C GLU A 250 -13.15 -9.89 -11.20
N LEU A 251 -12.86 -9.06 -10.16
CA LEU A 251 -13.92 -8.57 -9.29
C LEU A 251 -14.44 -7.19 -9.69
N SER A 252 -15.76 -7.05 -9.60
CA SER A 252 -16.46 -5.78 -9.57
C SER A 252 -17.24 -5.68 -8.26
N MET A 253 -17.13 -4.56 -7.55
CA MET A 253 -17.85 -4.36 -6.30
C MET A 253 -18.07 -2.87 -6.00
N THR A 254 -18.93 -2.59 -5.04
CA THR A 254 -19.13 -1.23 -4.55
C THR A 254 -17.92 -0.78 -3.71
N ALA A 255 -17.72 0.53 -3.57
CA ALA A 255 -16.69 1.06 -2.69
C ALA A 255 -16.88 0.61 -1.22
N ALA A 256 -18.13 0.50 -0.77
CA ALA A 256 -18.47 0.02 0.57
C ALA A 256 -18.13 -1.46 0.78
N GLU A 257 -18.24 -2.30 -0.24
CA GLU A 257 -17.87 -3.72 -0.13
C GLU A 257 -16.36 -3.89 -0.04
N LEU A 258 -15.58 -3.14 -0.84
CA LEU A 258 -14.13 -3.16 -0.70
C LEU A 258 -13.71 -2.57 0.66
N ALA A 259 -14.42 -1.57 1.17
CA ALA A 259 -14.19 -1.05 2.52
C ALA A 259 -14.46 -2.08 3.65
N LYS A 260 -15.40 -3.02 3.47
CA LYS A 260 -15.58 -4.12 4.43
C LYS A 260 -14.37 -5.06 4.47
N TRP A 261 -13.71 -5.29 3.35
CA TRP A 261 -12.43 -5.99 3.30
C TRP A 261 -11.35 -5.23 4.09
N ASP A 262 -11.29 -3.92 3.94
CA ASP A 262 -10.36 -3.08 4.69
C ASP A 262 -10.64 -3.11 6.19
N ILE A 263 -11.92 -3.12 6.59
CA ILE A 263 -12.33 -3.27 8.00
C ILE A 263 -11.85 -4.61 8.55
N ALA A 264 -11.96 -5.69 7.80
CA ALA A 264 -11.43 -6.99 8.21
C ALA A 264 -9.90 -6.93 8.41
N ARG A 265 -9.17 -6.25 7.50
CA ARG A 265 -7.73 -6.00 7.62
C ARG A 265 -7.39 -5.18 8.86
N LEU A 266 -8.09 -4.07 9.08
CA LEU A 266 -7.87 -3.19 10.24
C LEU A 266 -8.11 -3.89 11.57
N ASN A 267 -9.11 -4.76 11.62
CA ASN A 267 -9.50 -5.51 12.81
C ASN A 267 -8.77 -6.86 12.94
N ARG A 268 -7.95 -7.23 11.95
CA ARG A 268 -7.27 -8.53 11.89
C ARG A 268 -8.25 -9.69 12.06
N THR A 269 -9.42 -9.62 11.38
CA THR A 269 -10.43 -10.67 11.31
C THR A 269 -10.35 -11.38 9.96
N LEU A 270 -11.08 -12.48 9.78
CA LEU A 270 -11.11 -13.38 8.64
C LEU A 270 -9.85 -14.25 8.53
N LEU A 271 -8.67 -13.66 8.48
CA LEU A 271 -7.39 -14.35 8.51
C LEU A 271 -6.80 -14.27 9.93
N PRO A 272 -5.98 -15.25 10.34
CA PRO A 272 -5.07 -15.11 11.48
C PRO A 272 -4.25 -13.82 11.38
N ARG A 273 -3.84 -13.29 12.54
CA ARG A 273 -3.01 -12.06 12.56
C ARG A 273 -1.71 -12.23 11.79
N GLU A 274 -1.10 -13.39 11.92
CA GLU A 274 0.17 -13.77 11.31
C GLU A 274 0.08 -13.71 9.78
N ASP A 275 -1.04 -14.14 9.22
CA ASP A 275 -1.29 -14.15 7.77
C ASP A 275 -1.49 -12.73 7.23
N TRP A 276 -2.20 -11.88 7.97
CA TRP A 276 -2.27 -10.46 7.61
C TRP A 276 -0.89 -9.81 7.59
N GLU A 277 -0.05 -10.12 8.59
CA GLU A 277 1.32 -9.61 8.69
C GLU A 277 2.21 -10.17 7.58
N GLU A 278 2.03 -11.44 7.21
CA GLU A 278 2.73 -12.07 6.09
C GLU A 278 2.33 -11.46 4.76
N MET A 279 1.02 -11.32 4.51
CA MET A 279 0.47 -10.71 3.32
C MET A 279 1.02 -9.29 3.10
N GLU A 280 1.17 -8.52 4.18
CA GLU A 280 1.64 -7.13 4.16
C GLU A 280 3.16 -6.98 4.17
N ARG A 281 3.90 -8.05 4.42
CA ARG A 281 5.38 -8.00 4.53
C ARG A 281 6.02 -7.91 3.15
N PRO A 282 6.73 -6.82 2.83
CA PRO A 282 7.53 -6.76 1.61
C PRO A 282 8.50 -7.93 1.49
N VAL A 283 8.68 -8.45 0.29
CA VAL A 283 9.56 -9.59 0.06
C VAL A 283 11.00 -9.15 -0.14
N GLN A 284 11.94 -9.89 0.43
CA GLN A 284 13.37 -9.68 0.22
C GLN A 284 13.85 -10.45 -1.01
N LEU A 285 14.59 -9.80 -1.90
CA LEU A 285 15.21 -10.41 -3.05
C LEU A 285 16.52 -11.14 -2.68
N ALA A 286 17.01 -11.98 -3.58
CA ALA A 286 18.22 -12.78 -3.37
C ALA A 286 19.50 -11.98 -3.07
N ASP A 287 19.55 -10.72 -3.53
CA ASP A 287 20.66 -9.78 -3.27
C ASP A 287 20.53 -9.04 -1.92
N GLY A 288 19.49 -9.34 -1.14
CA GLY A 288 19.21 -8.71 0.15
C GLY A 288 18.41 -7.41 0.06
N THR A 289 18.10 -6.91 -1.13
CA THR A 289 17.22 -5.72 -1.27
C THR A 289 15.76 -6.07 -0.96
N TRP A 290 15.01 -5.10 -0.43
CA TRP A 290 13.60 -5.26 -0.14
C TRP A 290 12.76 -4.63 -1.25
N THR A 291 11.73 -5.35 -1.67
CA THR A 291 10.67 -4.79 -2.50
C THR A 291 9.76 -3.89 -1.66
N THR A 292 8.74 -3.29 -2.28
CA THR A 292 7.63 -2.67 -1.55
C THR A 292 6.38 -3.55 -1.57
N TYR A 293 6.46 -4.76 -2.11
CA TYR A 293 5.32 -5.63 -2.37
C TYR A 293 5.40 -6.91 -1.54
N GLY A 294 4.29 -7.26 -0.91
CA GLY A 294 4.09 -8.50 -0.17
C GLY A 294 3.35 -9.55 -1.01
N LEU A 295 2.26 -10.11 -0.49
CA LEU A 295 1.40 -11.06 -1.20
C LEU A 295 0.12 -10.35 -1.66
N GLY A 296 0.09 -9.93 -2.93
CA GLY A 296 -1.06 -9.25 -3.54
C GLY A 296 -1.32 -7.82 -3.04
N VAL A 297 -0.42 -7.23 -2.27
CA VAL A 297 -0.48 -5.83 -1.78
C VAL A 297 0.90 -5.20 -1.73
N SER A 298 0.96 -3.89 -1.89
CA SER A 298 2.14 -3.08 -1.57
C SER A 298 2.09 -2.62 -0.11
N ARG A 299 3.27 -2.38 0.47
CA ARG A 299 3.42 -1.65 1.74
C ARG A 299 4.52 -0.63 1.60
N THR A 300 4.13 0.64 1.67
CA THR A 300 5.02 1.77 1.43
C THR A 300 4.96 2.78 2.57
N LEU A 301 6.00 3.59 2.71
CA LEU A 301 6.06 4.67 3.69
C LEU A 301 5.81 6.00 2.99
N VAL A 302 4.63 6.58 3.18
CA VAL A 302 4.21 7.84 2.56
C VAL A 302 3.96 8.88 3.65
N GLY A 303 4.66 10.02 3.57
CA GLY A 303 4.50 11.08 4.57
C GLY A 303 4.83 10.67 6.02
N GLY A 304 5.66 9.65 6.20
CA GLY A 304 6.01 9.10 7.53
C GLY A 304 5.00 8.08 8.08
N ARG A 305 3.99 7.69 7.29
CA ARG A 305 2.96 6.69 7.64
C ARG A 305 3.09 5.46 6.75
N TRP A 306 2.95 4.29 7.33
CA TRP A 306 2.85 3.06 6.56
C TRP A 306 1.45 2.96 5.96
N VAL A 307 1.41 2.71 4.66
CA VAL A 307 0.19 2.42 3.91
C VAL A 307 0.31 1.05 3.26
N VAL A 308 -0.74 0.25 3.39
CA VAL A 308 -0.92 -0.99 2.64
C VAL A 308 -1.90 -0.66 1.53
N ASP A 309 -1.51 -0.88 0.28
CA ASP A 309 -2.31 -0.44 -0.85
C ASP A 309 -2.22 -1.38 -2.05
N HIS A 310 -3.19 -1.26 -2.92
CA HIS A 310 -3.15 -1.78 -4.29
C HIS A 310 -3.99 -0.90 -5.21
N GLY A 311 -3.48 -0.66 -6.41
CA GLY A 311 -4.23 -0.06 -7.50
C GLY A 311 -4.91 -1.12 -8.37
N GLY A 312 -5.90 -0.74 -9.14
CA GLY A 312 -6.53 -1.58 -10.14
C GLY A 312 -6.73 -0.84 -11.44
N GLU A 313 -6.45 -1.52 -12.55
CA GLU A 313 -6.69 -1.02 -13.88
C GLU A 313 -7.34 -2.10 -14.74
N SER A 314 -8.45 -1.76 -15.34
CA SER A 314 -9.11 -2.51 -16.40
C SER A 314 -9.53 -1.55 -17.51
N VAL A 315 -10.08 -2.09 -18.58
CA VAL A 315 -10.48 -1.25 -19.73
C VAL A 315 -11.58 -0.28 -19.33
N GLY A 316 -11.23 1.00 -19.21
CA GLY A 316 -12.15 2.07 -18.84
C GLY A 316 -12.33 2.29 -17.34
N PHE A 317 -11.59 1.62 -16.46
CA PHE A 317 -11.72 1.77 -15.01
C PHE A 317 -10.36 1.86 -14.34
N LEU A 318 -10.28 2.73 -13.33
CA LEU A 318 -9.18 2.79 -12.38
C LEU A 318 -9.72 2.72 -10.95
N SER A 319 -9.02 2.01 -10.09
CA SER A 319 -9.38 1.88 -8.67
C SER A 319 -8.14 2.01 -7.79
N GLN A 320 -8.33 2.53 -6.59
CA GLN A 320 -7.30 2.57 -5.55
C GLN A 320 -7.90 2.15 -4.22
N ASN A 321 -7.21 1.27 -3.53
CA ASN A 321 -7.50 0.84 -2.18
C ASN A 321 -6.28 1.10 -1.31
N SER A 322 -6.40 1.89 -0.26
CA SER A 322 -5.29 2.30 0.60
C SER A 322 -5.68 2.26 2.06
N VAL A 323 -4.88 1.55 2.87
CA VAL A 323 -5.16 1.30 4.29
C VAL A 323 -4.00 1.75 5.15
N TRP A 324 -4.23 2.73 6.01
CA TRP A 324 -3.31 3.18 7.06
C TRP A 324 -3.65 2.43 8.34
N VAL A 325 -3.03 1.26 8.52
CA VAL A 325 -3.36 0.33 9.61
C VAL A 325 -3.14 0.95 10.99
N ASP A 326 -2.04 1.69 11.16
CA ASP A 326 -1.70 2.33 12.43
C ASP A 326 -2.65 3.49 12.79
N ASP A 327 -3.22 4.15 11.77
CA ASP A 327 -4.18 5.24 11.92
C ASP A 327 -5.64 4.76 11.92
N LYS A 328 -5.87 3.47 11.66
CA LYS A 328 -7.21 2.85 11.50
C LYS A 328 -8.09 3.53 10.46
N ILE A 329 -7.48 3.96 9.37
CA ILE A 329 -8.17 4.62 8.25
C ILE A 329 -7.97 3.79 6.98
N ALA A 330 -9.04 3.67 6.19
CA ALA A 330 -8.95 3.17 4.82
C ALA A 330 -9.71 4.09 3.87
N ILE A 331 -9.22 4.15 2.64
CA ILE A 331 -9.81 4.95 1.56
C ILE A 331 -9.89 4.07 0.32
N VAL A 332 -11.09 3.95 -0.20
CA VAL A 332 -11.40 3.28 -1.47
C VAL A 332 -11.83 4.34 -2.46
N VAL A 333 -11.21 4.40 -3.62
CA VAL A 333 -11.59 5.27 -4.73
C VAL A 333 -11.74 4.43 -5.99
N LEU A 334 -12.95 4.41 -6.54
CA LEU A 334 -13.30 3.70 -7.77
C LEU A 334 -13.72 4.74 -8.82
N THR A 335 -13.18 4.64 -10.04
CA THR A 335 -13.51 5.54 -11.15
C THR A 335 -13.77 4.77 -12.42
N ASN A 336 -14.61 5.30 -13.30
CA ASN A 336 -14.93 4.72 -14.59
C ASN A 336 -14.22 5.43 -15.77
N GLY A 337 -12.95 5.75 -15.57
CA GLY A 337 -12.07 6.27 -16.62
C GLY A 337 -10.66 5.74 -16.43
N ASP A 338 -10.06 5.15 -17.47
CA ASP A 338 -8.69 4.60 -17.46
C ASP A 338 -7.62 5.65 -17.81
N PHE A 339 -7.91 6.91 -17.58
CA PHE A 339 -7.03 8.03 -17.90
C PHE A 339 -6.93 9.04 -16.75
N ALA A 340 -5.89 9.88 -16.79
CA ALA A 340 -5.64 10.99 -15.87
C ALA A 340 -5.27 10.63 -14.43
N GLY A 341 -5.25 9.35 -14.02
CA GLY A 341 -4.84 8.93 -12.67
C GLY A 341 -5.64 9.62 -11.55
N VAL A 342 -6.96 9.72 -11.72
CA VAL A 342 -7.85 10.45 -10.79
C VAL A 342 -7.97 9.74 -9.46
N GLN A 343 -7.99 8.40 -9.48
CA GLN A 343 -8.10 7.58 -8.27
C GLN A 343 -6.94 7.82 -7.29
N ASP A 344 -5.70 7.93 -7.77
CA ASP A 344 -4.53 8.20 -6.94
C ASP A 344 -4.58 9.60 -6.34
N LYS A 345 -4.84 10.61 -7.19
CA LYS A 345 -4.94 12.01 -6.77
C LYS A 345 -6.04 12.25 -5.75
N LEU A 346 -7.19 11.58 -5.93
CA LEU A 346 -8.29 11.65 -4.98
C LEU A 346 -7.95 10.95 -3.68
N THR A 347 -7.31 9.78 -3.74
CA THR A 347 -6.84 9.07 -2.54
C THR A 347 -5.88 9.93 -1.73
N GLU A 348 -4.87 10.52 -2.37
CA GLU A 348 -3.93 11.43 -1.71
C GLU A 348 -4.64 12.64 -1.09
N ARG A 349 -5.55 13.26 -1.84
CA ARG A 349 -6.27 14.44 -1.37
C ARG A 349 -7.23 14.13 -0.22
N ILE A 350 -7.93 13.00 -0.27
CA ILE A 350 -8.81 12.57 0.82
C ILE A 350 -7.97 12.18 2.04
N ALA A 351 -6.83 11.52 1.85
CA ALA A 351 -5.90 11.22 2.94
C ALA A 351 -5.43 12.48 3.68
N GLU A 352 -5.12 13.57 2.96
CA GLU A 352 -4.78 14.86 3.57
C GLU A 352 -5.91 15.46 4.43
N ILE A 353 -7.18 15.14 4.10
CA ILE A 353 -8.35 15.63 4.81
C ILE A 353 -8.63 14.77 6.05
N VAL A 354 -8.62 13.44 5.90
CA VAL A 354 -9.15 12.53 6.92
C VAL A 354 -8.09 11.94 7.85
N LEU A 355 -6.84 11.84 7.40
CA LEU A 355 -5.78 11.39 8.29
C LEU A 355 -5.58 12.42 9.41
N PRO A 356 -5.36 11.96 10.64
CA PRO A 356 -5.01 12.85 11.72
C PRO A 356 -3.88 13.74 11.22
N LYS A 357 -4.07 15.07 11.29
CA LYS A 357 -2.94 15.97 11.04
C LYS A 357 -1.82 15.39 11.88
N ALA A 358 -0.71 15.01 11.21
CA ALA A 358 0.45 14.56 11.96
C ALA A 358 0.59 15.64 13.04
N VAL A 359 0.20 15.33 14.26
CA VAL A 359 0.67 16.07 15.39
C VAL A 359 2.14 15.85 15.19
N GLN A 360 2.82 16.88 14.68
CA GLN A 360 4.23 16.98 14.86
C GLN A 360 4.40 17.06 16.39
N THR A 361 4.16 15.95 17.05
CA THR A 361 4.76 15.65 18.33
C THR A 361 6.23 15.41 18.01
N ASN A 362 6.77 16.43 17.39
CA ASN A 362 8.17 16.63 17.17
C ASN A 362 8.84 17.05 18.47
N ILE A 363 8.30 16.62 19.62
CA ILE A 363 9.06 16.72 20.86
C ILE A 363 10.44 16.09 20.61
N GLY A 364 10.49 14.93 19.93
CA GLY A 364 11.74 14.30 19.54
C GLY A 364 12.53 15.08 18.49
N GLU A 365 11.91 15.61 17.46
CA GLU A 365 12.60 16.36 16.39
C GLU A 365 12.93 17.81 16.83
N VAL A 366 12.08 18.46 17.61
CA VAL A 366 12.41 19.74 18.25
C VAL A 366 13.59 19.56 19.21
N SER A 367 13.58 18.51 20.03
CA SER A 367 14.73 18.15 20.88
C SER A 367 15.98 17.89 20.05
N ARG A 368 15.87 17.20 18.90
CA ARG A 368 17.02 16.95 18.01
C ARG A 368 17.55 18.21 17.34
N LEU A 369 16.71 19.18 16.99
CA LEU A 369 17.15 20.50 16.52
C LEU A 369 17.96 21.26 17.58
N ASP A 370 17.53 21.18 18.83
CA ASP A 370 18.26 21.79 19.96
C ASP A 370 19.56 21.04 20.25
N ASP A 371 19.59 19.71 20.13
CA ASP A 371 20.83 18.92 20.24
C ASP A 371 21.82 19.29 19.12
N VAL A 372 21.35 19.49 17.89
CA VAL A 372 22.18 19.97 16.77
C VAL A 372 22.77 21.34 17.10
N ARG A 373 21.95 22.31 17.55
CA ARG A 373 22.41 23.65 17.93
C ARG A 373 23.43 23.60 19.06
N THR A 374 23.12 22.83 20.11
CA THR A 374 24.00 22.67 21.26
C THR A 374 25.34 22.04 20.84
N THR A 375 25.32 21.00 20.03
CA THR A 375 26.51 20.33 19.50
C THR A 375 27.36 21.27 18.67
N LEU A 376 26.73 22.03 17.73
CA LEU A 376 27.43 23.03 16.91
C LEU A 376 28.08 24.12 17.73
N VAL A 377 27.39 24.66 18.75
CA VAL A 377 27.92 25.68 19.63
C VAL A 377 29.13 25.15 20.44
N LYS A 378 29.04 23.92 20.96
CA LYS A 378 30.16 23.27 21.64
C LYS A 378 31.38 23.11 20.73
N ILE A 379 31.20 22.52 19.55
CA ILE A 379 32.30 22.26 18.60
C ILE A 379 32.92 23.59 18.12
N SER A 380 32.12 24.57 17.73
CA SER A 380 32.62 25.88 17.30
C SER A 380 33.34 26.64 18.40
N GLY A 381 32.99 26.38 19.65
CA GLY A 381 33.69 26.88 20.84
C GLY A 381 34.95 26.10 21.25
N GLY A 382 35.29 25.04 20.50
CA GLY A 382 36.42 24.16 20.82
C GLY A 382 36.17 23.16 21.93
N LYS A 383 34.89 22.91 22.27
CA LYS A 383 34.47 21.91 23.26
C LYS A 383 33.85 20.71 22.54
N PHE A 384 34.36 19.52 22.83
CA PHE A 384 33.80 18.26 22.32
C PHE A 384 33.28 17.41 23.47
N ASP A 385 32.09 16.86 23.31
CA ASP A 385 31.47 15.98 24.30
C ASP A 385 31.37 14.56 23.71
N PRO A 386 32.32 13.67 24.02
CA PRO A 386 32.37 12.35 23.43
C PRO A 386 31.16 11.46 23.79
N ALA A 387 30.43 11.77 24.88
CA ALA A 387 29.26 11.02 25.28
C ALA A 387 28.08 11.16 24.28
N LEU A 388 28.07 12.23 23.50
CA LEU A 388 27.05 12.47 22.48
C LEU A 388 27.27 11.68 21.16
N PHE A 389 28.40 11.00 21.05
CA PHE A 389 28.82 10.32 19.81
C PHE A 389 29.04 8.82 20.04
N THR A 390 28.76 8.03 19.01
CA THR A 390 29.16 6.61 18.92
C THR A 390 30.68 6.50 18.80
N ASP A 391 31.21 5.30 18.81
CA ASP A 391 32.66 5.09 18.63
C ASP A 391 33.15 5.60 17.28
N ASN A 392 32.36 5.42 16.19
CA ASN A 392 32.70 5.95 14.86
C ASN A 392 32.65 7.47 14.83
N GLY A 393 31.62 8.08 15.44
CA GLY A 393 31.53 9.53 15.56
C GLY A 393 32.71 10.12 16.35
N ARG A 394 33.14 9.46 17.45
CA ARG A 394 34.34 9.86 18.23
C ARG A 394 35.63 9.71 17.44
N TYR A 395 35.76 8.66 16.63
CA TYR A 395 36.92 8.49 15.77
C TYR A 395 37.04 9.58 14.72
N TYR A 396 35.91 9.98 14.11
CA TYR A 396 35.87 11.07 13.12
C TYR A 396 36.28 12.40 13.72
N PHE A 397 35.81 12.76 14.92
CA PHE A 397 36.12 14.00 15.60
C PHE A 397 37.46 13.95 16.38
N ASN A 398 38.54 13.65 15.65
CA ASN A 398 39.89 13.76 16.15
C ASN A 398 40.32 15.23 16.33
N ALA A 399 41.49 15.48 16.89
CA ALA A 399 41.99 16.82 17.17
C ALA A 399 42.03 17.74 15.94
N GLN A 400 42.46 17.24 14.80
CA GLN A 400 42.49 17.99 13.54
C GLN A 400 41.10 18.36 13.06
N THR A 401 40.17 17.37 13.01
CA THR A 401 38.79 17.62 12.59
C THR A 401 38.11 18.65 13.48
N LEU A 402 38.31 18.58 14.79
CA LEU A 402 37.76 19.55 15.71
C LEU A 402 38.33 20.97 15.52
N ASP A 403 39.60 21.10 15.17
CA ASP A 403 40.24 22.40 14.87
C ASP A 403 39.71 22.99 13.55
N ASP A 404 39.53 22.12 12.54
CA ASP A 404 38.95 22.51 11.23
C ASP A 404 37.49 22.97 11.38
N TYR A 405 36.67 22.27 12.16
CA TYR A 405 35.30 22.69 12.45
C TYR A 405 35.28 24.02 13.21
N ARG A 406 36.11 24.15 14.22
CA ARG A 406 36.20 25.37 15.03
C ARG A 406 36.60 26.58 14.18
N SER A 407 37.65 26.47 13.41
CA SER A 407 38.16 27.54 12.56
C SER A 407 37.17 27.94 11.45
N SER A 408 36.59 26.94 10.77
CA SER A 408 35.62 27.15 9.71
C SER A 408 34.34 27.82 10.20
N LEU A 409 33.78 27.37 11.31
CA LEU A 409 32.48 27.87 11.81
C LEU A 409 32.60 29.25 12.45
N ARG A 410 33.71 29.55 13.16
CA ARG A 410 33.94 30.88 13.74
C ARG A 410 33.94 31.99 12.70
N GLY A 411 34.50 31.72 11.50
CA GLY A 411 34.56 32.68 10.40
C GLY A 411 33.20 33.08 9.84
N LEU A 412 32.13 32.31 10.06
CA LEU A 412 30.80 32.51 9.51
C LEU A 412 29.88 33.43 10.31
N GLY A 413 30.31 33.82 11.51
CA GLY A 413 29.50 34.58 12.45
C GLY A 413 28.47 33.74 13.18
N PRO A 414 27.48 34.37 13.88
CA PRO A 414 26.52 33.61 14.69
C PRO A 414 25.60 32.73 13.83
N LEU A 415 25.27 31.54 14.37
CA LEU A 415 24.24 30.65 13.83
C LEU A 415 22.86 31.26 14.10
N LYS A 416 22.15 31.65 13.04
CA LYS A 416 20.83 32.30 13.11
C LYS A 416 19.71 31.26 13.23
N SER A 417 19.73 30.21 12.42
CA SER A 417 18.71 29.16 12.45
C SER A 417 19.25 27.81 11.96
N VAL A 418 18.57 26.74 12.41
CA VAL A 418 18.74 25.37 11.94
C VAL A 418 17.37 24.90 11.51
N THR A 419 17.24 24.40 10.27
CA THR A 419 15.98 23.89 9.72
C THR A 419 16.19 22.53 9.10
N ALA A 420 15.30 21.59 9.34
CA ALA A 420 15.30 20.29 8.64
C ALA A 420 14.93 20.52 7.18
N THR A 421 15.65 19.88 6.24
CA THR A 421 15.40 20.02 4.80
C THR A 421 14.51 18.91 4.23
N ARG A 422 14.34 17.83 4.99
CA ARG A 422 13.50 16.69 4.61
C ARG A 422 13.14 15.89 5.88
N PRO A 423 12.09 15.03 5.80
CA PRO A 423 11.78 14.08 6.86
C PRO A 423 12.95 13.14 7.18
N PRO A 424 13.10 12.71 8.45
CA PRO A 424 14.11 11.75 8.85
C PRO A 424 13.89 10.40 8.15
N ARG A 425 15.00 9.68 7.85
CA ARG A 425 14.97 8.37 7.19
C ARG A 425 15.82 7.37 7.95
N LEU A 426 15.31 6.16 8.16
CA LEU A 426 16.10 5.07 8.74
C LEU A 426 17.06 4.50 7.68
N ARG A 427 18.34 4.33 8.05
CA ARG A 427 19.36 3.71 7.20
C ARG A 427 20.41 3.05 8.07
N GLY A 428 20.66 1.75 7.88
CA GLY A 428 21.69 1.01 8.60
C GLY A 428 21.52 1.00 10.13
N GLY A 429 20.25 1.03 10.61
CA GLY A 429 19.96 1.11 12.05
C GLY A 429 20.04 2.53 12.65
N PHE A 430 20.47 3.52 11.86
CA PHE A 430 20.54 4.92 12.27
C PHE A 430 19.48 5.77 11.58
N VAL A 431 19.06 6.84 12.23
CA VAL A 431 18.15 7.84 11.67
C VAL A 431 18.96 8.94 10.99
N ASN A 432 18.87 9.01 9.67
CA ASN A 432 19.48 10.06 8.86
C ASN A 432 18.61 11.31 8.86
N ARG A 433 19.22 12.47 9.14
CA ARG A 433 18.60 13.78 9.06
C ARG A 433 19.52 14.75 8.33
N VAL A 434 18.90 15.64 7.57
CA VAL A 434 19.64 16.70 6.85
C VAL A 434 19.09 18.04 7.26
N PHE A 435 19.99 18.91 7.70
CA PHE A 435 19.63 20.25 8.17
C PHE A 435 20.30 21.33 7.32
N ARG A 436 19.62 22.46 7.18
CA ARG A 436 20.19 23.70 6.68
C ARG A 436 20.59 24.57 7.87
N LEU A 437 21.87 24.91 7.93
CA LEU A 437 22.46 25.78 8.94
C LEU A 437 22.57 27.20 8.35
N HIS A 438 21.89 28.17 8.92
CA HIS A 438 21.94 29.55 8.48
C HIS A 438 22.86 30.35 9.39
N TYR A 439 24.10 30.57 8.98
CA TYR A 439 25.03 31.47 9.63
C TYR A 439 24.86 32.90 9.09
N ALA A 440 25.42 33.88 9.79
CA ALA A 440 25.32 35.27 9.38
C ALA A 440 25.90 35.53 7.97
N LYS A 441 26.96 34.82 7.58
CA LYS A 441 27.66 35.03 6.31
C LYS A 441 27.38 33.96 5.25
N LYS A 442 26.98 32.77 5.62
CA LYS A 442 26.79 31.64 4.70
C LYS A 442 25.81 30.61 5.25
N ALA A 443 25.08 29.94 4.38
CA ALA A 443 24.32 28.76 4.75
C ALA A 443 25.11 27.51 4.40
N LEU A 444 25.08 26.50 5.29
CA LEU A 444 25.74 25.21 5.15
C LEU A 444 24.72 24.07 5.26
N THR A 445 25.09 22.90 4.81
CA THR A 445 24.29 21.66 5.00
C THR A 445 24.95 20.82 6.07
N LEU A 446 24.15 20.32 7.03
CA LEU A 446 24.58 19.33 8.02
C LEU A 446 23.88 18.00 7.75
N ILE A 447 24.63 16.95 7.54
CA ILE A 447 24.15 15.59 7.33
C ILE A 447 24.47 14.78 8.59
N THR A 448 23.45 14.28 9.25
CA THR A 448 23.58 13.49 10.47
C THR A 448 23.03 12.07 10.30
N TYR A 449 23.65 11.16 11.04
CA TYR A 449 23.11 9.87 11.40
C TYR A 449 23.16 9.76 12.91
N ALA A 450 22.10 9.28 13.53
CA ALA A 450 22.05 9.07 14.98
C ALA A 450 21.31 7.78 15.31
N GLU A 451 21.63 7.17 16.45
CA GLU A 451 20.84 6.09 17.01
C GLU A 451 19.36 6.52 17.12
N PRO A 452 18.40 5.59 16.97
CA PRO A 452 16.98 5.90 17.15
C PRO A 452 16.66 6.50 18.53
N GLY A 453 15.59 7.29 18.58
CA GLY A 453 15.12 7.93 19.80
C GLY A 453 15.64 9.36 20.01
N THR A 454 15.08 10.02 21.01
CA THR A 454 15.32 11.46 21.30
C THR A 454 16.71 11.76 21.80
N LYS A 455 17.39 10.78 22.40
CA LYS A 455 18.75 10.90 22.97
C LYS A 455 19.79 10.03 22.26
N GLY A 456 19.46 9.51 21.06
CA GLY A 456 20.39 8.67 20.28
C GLY A 456 21.70 9.39 19.99
N ARG A 457 22.83 8.69 20.16
CA ARG A 457 24.16 9.25 19.93
C ARG A 457 24.40 9.49 18.44
N TRP A 458 25.20 10.50 18.12
CA TRP A 458 25.60 10.80 16.73
C TRP A 458 26.60 9.77 16.21
N GLU A 459 26.21 9.08 15.15
CA GLU A 459 27.09 8.23 14.34
C GLU A 459 27.84 9.08 13.31
N GLN A 460 27.15 10.06 12.73
CA GLN A 460 27.70 11.04 11.82
C GLN A 460 27.17 12.44 12.13
N PHE A 461 28.03 13.42 12.05
CA PHE A 461 27.69 14.84 12.21
C PHE A 461 28.57 15.67 11.26
N MET A 462 28.25 15.62 9.96
CA MET A 462 29.11 16.12 8.90
C MET A 462 28.53 17.38 8.24
N ILE A 463 29.35 18.45 8.22
CA ILE A 463 29.00 19.70 7.57
C ILE A 463 29.59 19.74 6.16
N THR A 464 28.77 20.17 5.20
CA THR A 464 29.15 20.41 3.79
C THR A 464 28.71 21.81 3.35
N PRO A 465 29.39 22.39 2.31
CA PRO A 465 29.05 23.69 1.76
C PRO A 465 27.61 23.84 1.27
#